data_096fa234561be1ce1a439625ec309d5b
#
_entry.id   096fa234561be1ce1a439625ec309d5b
#
_cell.length_a   1.000
_cell.length_b   1.000
_cell.length_c   1.000
_cell.angle_alpha   90.00
_cell.angle_beta   90.00
_cell.angle_gamma   90.00
#
_symmetry.space_group_name_H-M   'P 1'
#
loop_
_entity.id
_entity.type
_entity.pdbx_description
1 polymer ?
#
loop_
_entity_poly.entity_id
_entity_poly.type
_entity_poly.pdbx_seq_one_letter_code
_entity_poly.pdbx_strand_id
1 'polypeptide(L)'
;MTEQQTAVSNEVLRSKNSIPKMLLTKNPAPPHSTNTEAIAAGLEFLMSRRQDGKWRDFSPTTGESDVWVTAYVLARLGEFPRAYISHAMQQQITESLEWLKEVRNPAGGWGYRAHGKDSADATAWAIIALRRHGQVAPRPAFDLVRRCQRPDGGFAAYPATDSADAVRETSAPDITAVAVKALETVDPSCQQFLASHLRTDIPGTMCRLASRFFVSSTILDWDTITAPWPLLNQVCQFTAHHDEESVFEQALLLRCLLRLRIQKAWSVAASLRLLQQGDGSWPGSALLPPLLGVATVKSQLRFDDQRVFTTATAVSALVMGESQPGLYFGSDVPFRRLDAS
;
A
#
# COMPACT_ATOMS: atom_id res chain seq x y z
N MET A 1 -24.08 14.82 29.23
CA MET A 1 -23.06 15.43 28.34
C MET A 1 -23.79 16.44 27.49
N THR A 2 -23.46 17.72 27.59
CA THR A 2 -24.21 18.81 27.01
C THR A 2 -23.73 19.05 25.56
N GLU A 3 -24.64 19.50 24.68
CA GLU A 3 -24.37 19.82 23.25
C GLU A 3 -23.16 20.73 23.04
N GLN A 4 -22.80 21.53 24.01
CA GLN A 4 -21.60 22.39 23.97
C GLN A 4 -20.27 21.59 23.97
N GLN A 5 -20.19 20.42 24.60
CA GLN A 5 -18.98 19.59 24.59
C GLN A 5 -18.77 18.91 23.24
N THR A 6 -19.83 18.62 22.52
CA THR A 6 -19.75 18.02 21.18
C THR A 6 -19.33 19.05 20.12
N ALA A 7 -19.76 20.31 20.26
CA ALA A 7 -19.40 21.38 19.34
C ALA A 7 -17.91 21.74 19.44
N VAL A 8 -17.36 21.83 20.65
CA VAL A 8 -15.93 22.15 20.87
C VAL A 8 -15.03 21.04 20.33
N SER A 9 -15.45 19.78 20.43
CA SER A 9 -14.67 18.66 19.87
C SER A 9 -14.63 18.70 18.34
N ASN A 10 -15.70 19.09 17.68
CA ASN A 10 -15.76 19.17 16.22
C ASN A 10 -14.97 20.36 15.65
N GLU A 11 -14.89 21.46 16.37
CA GLU A 11 -14.14 22.65 15.96
C GLU A 11 -12.62 22.44 16.11
N VAL A 12 -12.18 21.73 17.16
CA VAL A 12 -10.79 21.35 17.37
C VAL A 12 -10.33 20.31 16.33
N LEU A 13 -11.20 19.42 15.89
CA LEU A 13 -10.90 18.45 14.84
C LEU A 13 -10.81 19.12 13.45
N ARG A 14 -11.67 20.10 13.16
CA ARG A 14 -11.60 20.87 11.90
C ARG A 14 -10.38 21.78 11.80
N SER A 15 -9.92 22.35 12.91
CA SER A 15 -8.74 23.23 12.95
C SER A 15 -7.41 22.49 12.80
N LYS A 16 -7.35 21.19 13.11
CA LYS A 16 -6.11 20.41 13.01
C LYS A 16 -5.94 19.65 11.70
N ASN A 17 -6.98 19.57 10.88
CA ASN A 17 -6.95 18.87 9.59
C ASN A 17 -6.73 19.81 8.38
N SER A 18 -6.59 21.10 8.58
CA SER A 18 -5.98 21.93 7.55
C SER A 18 -4.50 21.54 7.49
N ILE A 19 -4.16 20.62 6.57
CA ILE A 19 -2.79 20.57 6.00
C ILE A 19 -2.46 22.05 5.74
N PRO A 20 -1.37 22.59 6.32
CA PRO A 20 -0.96 23.95 5.98
C PRO A 20 -1.02 23.97 4.46
N LYS A 21 -1.81 24.91 3.86
CA LYS A 21 -1.67 25.21 2.44
C LYS A 21 -0.19 25.51 2.27
N MET A 22 0.56 24.49 1.93
CA MET A 22 1.98 24.59 1.65
C MET A 22 2.02 25.69 0.63
N LEU A 23 2.57 26.82 1.04
CA LEU A 23 2.79 27.98 0.21
C LEU A 23 3.19 27.47 -1.16
N LEU A 24 2.30 27.63 -2.13
CA LEU A 24 2.61 27.52 -3.55
C LEU A 24 3.57 28.67 -3.86
N THR A 25 4.77 28.63 -3.30
CA THR A 25 5.91 29.31 -3.85
C THR A 25 5.98 28.82 -5.28
N LYS A 26 6.05 29.75 -6.25
CA LYS A 26 6.21 29.47 -7.67
C LYS A 26 7.03 28.19 -7.82
N ASN A 27 6.35 27.07 -8.07
CA ASN A 27 7.02 25.79 -8.18
C ASN A 27 8.06 25.93 -9.28
N PRO A 28 9.33 25.63 -9.02
CA PRO A 28 10.28 25.44 -10.09
C PRO A 28 9.65 24.43 -11.06
N ALA A 29 9.91 24.56 -12.34
CA ALA A 29 9.47 23.59 -13.34
C ALA A 29 9.70 22.18 -12.80
N PRO A 30 8.77 21.22 -13.00
CA PRO A 30 8.93 19.88 -12.46
C PRO A 30 10.31 19.35 -12.88
N PRO A 31 11.05 18.71 -11.98
CA PRO A 31 12.42 18.27 -12.25
C PRO A 31 12.48 17.26 -13.41
N HIS A 32 11.33 16.64 -13.74
CA HIS A 32 11.24 15.60 -14.79
C HIS A 32 10.07 15.87 -15.72
N SER A 33 10.36 15.93 -17.02
CA SER A 33 9.36 16.24 -18.06
C SER A 33 8.55 15.03 -18.49
N THR A 34 9.09 13.82 -18.32
CA THR A 34 8.49 12.57 -18.76
C THR A 34 8.31 11.56 -17.60
N ASN A 35 7.41 10.60 -17.78
CA ASN A 35 7.29 9.50 -16.81
C ASN A 35 8.59 8.68 -16.72
N THR A 36 9.26 8.45 -17.84
CA THR A 36 10.51 7.68 -17.89
C THR A 36 11.60 8.32 -17.04
N GLU A 37 11.77 9.65 -17.11
CA GLU A 37 12.72 10.39 -16.27
C GLU A 37 12.31 10.32 -14.78
N ALA A 38 11.04 10.51 -14.49
CA ALA A 38 10.52 10.43 -13.13
C ALA A 38 10.70 9.01 -12.52
N ILE A 39 10.46 7.97 -13.31
CA ILE A 39 10.68 6.57 -12.92
C ILE A 39 12.18 6.34 -12.63
N ALA A 40 13.07 6.77 -13.52
CA ALA A 40 14.51 6.59 -13.34
C ALA A 40 15.01 7.26 -12.06
N ALA A 41 14.65 8.52 -11.83
CA ALA A 41 15.02 9.25 -10.62
C ALA A 41 14.45 8.61 -9.34
N GLY A 42 13.21 8.13 -9.38
CA GLY A 42 12.60 7.42 -8.25
C GLY A 42 13.26 6.08 -7.94
N LEU A 43 13.71 5.36 -8.97
CA LEU A 43 14.49 4.12 -8.80
C LEU A 43 15.86 4.42 -8.19
N GLU A 44 16.56 5.44 -8.66
CA GLU A 44 17.84 5.89 -8.10
C GLU A 44 17.68 6.26 -6.62
N PHE A 45 16.64 7.02 -6.28
CA PHE A 45 16.34 7.32 -4.89
C PHE A 45 16.14 6.04 -4.07
N LEU A 46 15.30 5.10 -4.51
CA LEU A 46 15.07 3.84 -3.78
C LEU A 46 16.36 3.07 -3.57
N MET A 47 17.21 2.93 -4.59
CA MET A 47 18.47 2.22 -4.47
C MET A 47 19.45 2.94 -3.53
N SER A 48 19.48 4.28 -3.53
CA SER A 48 20.31 5.08 -2.61
C SER A 48 19.89 4.94 -1.14
N ARG A 49 18.62 4.63 -0.88
CA ARG A 49 18.09 4.41 0.48
C ARG A 49 18.26 2.98 0.99
N ARG A 50 18.71 2.09 0.12
CA ARG A 50 19.02 0.72 0.50
C ARG A 50 20.35 0.66 1.29
N GLN A 51 20.31 0.07 2.48
CA GLN A 51 21.48 -0.11 3.35
C GLN A 51 21.48 -1.54 3.90
N ASP A 52 22.61 -2.21 3.88
CA ASP A 52 22.78 -3.58 4.39
C ASP A 52 21.73 -4.57 3.84
N GLY A 53 21.45 -4.50 2.55
CA GLY A 53 20.47 -5.39 1.91
C GLY A 53 19.01 -5.04 2.12
N LYS A 54 18.66 -3.94 2.76
CA LYS A 54 17.29 -3.63 3.17
C LYS A 54 16.92 -2.16 3.03
N TRP A 55 15.62 -1.89 2.96
CA TRP A 55 15.02 -0.57 3.11
C TRP A 55 14.38 -0.44 4.49
N ARG A 56 14.35 0.78 4.99
CA ARG A 56 13.74 1.15 6.26
C ARG A 56 12.80 2.31 6.08
N ASP A 57 11.72 2.33 6.86
CA ASP A 57 10.80 3.45 6.95
C ASP A 57 9.96 3.35 8.24
N PHE A 58 9.11 4.36 8.49
CA PHE A 58 8.22 4.37 9.65
C PHE A 58 8.97 4.20 10.97
N SER A 59 9.75 5.22 11.37
CA SER A 59 10.49 5.24 12.64
C SER A 59 9.55 5.35 13.86
N PRO A 60 9.14 4.25 14.48
CA PRO A 60 8.44 4.29 15.75
C PRO A 60 9.42 4.42 16.91
N THR A 61 8.92 4.76 18.09
CA THR A 61 9.69 4.72 19.35
C THR A 61 10.32 3.35 19.63
N THR A 62 9.89 2.30 18.96
CA THR A 62 10.36 0.92 19.10
C THR A 62 11.36 0.49 18.01
N GLY A 63 11.79 1.38 17.12
CA GLY A 63 12.71 1.12 16.01
C GLY A 63 12.01 1.11 14.64
N GLU A 64 12.79 1.31 13.58
CA GLU A 64 12.31 1.35 12.20
C GLU A 64 11.74 -0.01 11.73
N SER A 65 10.76 0.04 10.85
CA SER A 65 10.29 -1.15 10.15
C SER A 65 11.22 -1.42 8.97
N ASP A 66 11.95 -2.52 9.01
CA ASP A 66 12.88 -2.92 7.95
C ASP A 66 12.38 -4.11 7.12
N VAL A 67 11.89 -5.16 7.74
CA VAL A 67 11.48 -6.39 7.04
C VAL A 67 10.23 -6.15 6.20
N TRP A 68 9.20 -5.56 6.79
CA TRP A 68 7.95 -5.27 6.09
C TRP A 68 8.14 -4.28 4.95
N VAL A 69 8.92 -3.20 5.19
CA VAL A 69 9.22 -2.20 4.16
C VAL A 69 10.04 -2.81 3.03
N THR A 70 11.07 -3.61 3.34
CA THR A 70 11.86 -4.31 2.32
C THR A 70 11.00 -5.25 1.49
N ALA A 71 10.14 -6.05 2.13
CA ALA A 71 9.23 -6.94 1.42
C ALA A 71 8.27 -6.17 0.51
N TYR A 72 7.72 -5.03 0.98
CA TYR A 72 6.87 -4.17 0.17
C TYR A 72 7.60 -3.60 -1.05
N VAL A 73 8.80 -3.03 -0.86
CA VAL A 73 9.61 -2.46 -1.95
C VAL A 73 9.96 -3.53 -2.98
N LEU A 74 10.43 -4.70 -2.53
CA LEU A 74 10.72 -5.84 -3.41
C LEU A 74 9.48 -6.29 -4.19
N ALA A 75 8.32 -6.37 -3.54
CA ALA A 75 7.07 -6.71 -4.21
C ALA A 75 6.72 -5.69 -5.31
N ARG A 76 6.96 -4.39 -5.07
CA ARG A 76 6.75 -3.34 -6.07
C ARG A 76 7.77 -3.41 -7.21
N LEU A 77 9.04 -3.60 -6.91
CA LEU A 77 10.11 -3.75 -7.93
C LEU A 77 9.90 -4.99 -8.82
N GLY A 78 9.34 -6.07 -8.27
CA GLY A 78 9.01 -7.27 -9.03
C GLY A 78 7.85 -7.10 -10.04
N GLU A 79 7.16 -5.95 -10.02
CA GLU A 79 6.15 -5.59 -11.03
C GLU A 79 6.75 -4.98 -12.30
N PHE A 80 8.03 -4.61 -12.28
CA PHE A 80 8.63 -3.81 -13.32
C PHE A 80 9.11 -4.66 -14.50
N PRO A 81 8.89 -4.20 -15.75
CA PRO A 81 9.57 -4.76 -16.89
C PRO A 81 11.09 -4.68 -16.72
N ARG A 82 11.79 -5.70 -17.17
CA ARG A 82 13.26 -5.77 -17.06
C ARG A 82 13.99 -4.57 -17.63
N ALA A 83 13.39 -3.89 -18.59
CA ALA A 83 13.97 -2.69 -19.22
C ALA A 83 14.22 -1.52 -18.23
N TYR A 84 13.49 -1.47 -17.11
CA TYR A 84 13.67 -0.45 -16.07
C TYR A 84 14.72 -0.84 -15.02
N ILE A 85 15.13 -2.10 -14.95
CA ILE A 85 16.03 -2.61 -13.93
C ILE A 85 17.40 -2.85 -14.53
N SER A 86 18.39 -2.04 -14.17
CA SER A 86 19.77 -2.23 -14.60
C SER A 86 20.36 -3.51 -13.94
N HIS A 87 21.47 -4.00 -14.52
CA HIS A 87 22.17 -5.16 -13.96
C HIS A 87 22.59 -4.93 -12.49
N ALA A 88 23.10 -3.72 -12.18
CA ALA A 88 23.48 -3.38 -10.80
C ALA A 88 22.26 -3.39 -9.85
N MET A 89 21.12 -2.82 -10.27
CA MET A 89 19.88 -2.89 -9.48
C MET A 89 19.41 -4.33 -9.30
N GLN A 90 19.51 -5.16 -10.33
CA GLN A 90 19.14 -6.58 -10.23
C GLN A 90 19.97 -7.32 -9.19
N GLN A 91 21.28 -7.04 -9.14
CA GLN A 91 22.15 -7.60 -8.10
C GLN A 91 21.72 -7.13 -6.70
N GLN A 92 21.48 -5.85 -6.51
CA GLN A 92 20.99 -5.29 -5.25
C GLN A 92 19.65 -5.88 -4.81
N ILE A 93 18.73 -6.08 -5.75
CA ILE A 93 17.44 -6.76 -5.49
C ILE A 93 17.68 -8.20 -5.02
N THR A 94 18.59 -8.92 -5.69
CA THR A 94 18.93 -10.31 -5.31
C THR A 94 19.49 -10.35 -3.89
N GLU A 95 20.42 -9.49 -3.53
CA GLU A 95 20.96 -9.39 -2.17
C GLU A 95 19.86 -9.09 -1.13
N SER A 96 18.90 -8.24 -1.48
CA SER A 96 17.76 -7.92 -0.58
C SER A 96 16.81 -9.11 -0.41
N LEU A 97 16.62 -9.93 -1.44
CA LEU A 97 15.84 -11.15 -1.36
C LEU A 97 16.53 -12.20 -0.47
N GLU A 98 17.86 -12.33 -0.58
CA GLU A 98 18.63 -13.22 0.30
C GLU A 98 18.53 -12.74 1.76
N TRP A 99 18.75 -11.43 2.01
CA TRP A 99 18.56 -10.86 3.34
C TRP A 99 17.16 -11.14 3.88
N LEU A 100 16.10 -10.96 3.07
CA LEU A 100 14.72 -11.24 3.48
C LEU A 100 14.52 -12.69 3.89
N LYS A 101 15.18 -13.65 3.21
CA LYS A 101 15.13 -15.07 3.58
C LYS A 101 15.88 -15.37 4.88
N GLU A 102 17.03 -14.71 5.09
CA GLU A 102 17.86 -14.90 6.29
C GLU A 102 17.17 -14.43 7.56
N VAL A 103 16.43 -13.30 7.50
CA VAL A 103 15.73 -12.73 8.67
C VAL A 103 14.38 -13.37 8.98
N ARG A 104 14.03 -14.43 8.24
CA ARG A 104 12.81 -15.19 8.51
C ARG A 104 12.91 -15.87 9.88
N ASN A 105 11.85 -15.77 10.67
CA ASN A 105 11.78 -16.38 11.99
C ASN A 105 11.71 -17.94 11.90
N PRO A 106 12.17 -18.66 12.94
CA PRO A 106 12.12 -20.12 12.96
C PRO A 106 10.71 -20.72 12.76
N ALA A 107 9.65 -19.99 13.19
CA ALA A 107 8.26 -20.39 12.97
C ALA A 107 7.80 -20.27 11.50
N GLY A 108 8.64 -19.69 10.63
CA GLY A 108 8.44 -19.64 9.20
C GLY A 108 7.86 -18.35 8.67
N GLY A 109 7.49 -17.41 9.53
CA GLY A 109 6.95 -16.10 9.17
C GLY A 109 7.97 -14.97 9.24
N TRP A 110 7.47 -13.75 9.04
CA TRP A 110 8.22 -12.49 9.17
C TRP A 110 7.47 -11.51 10.05
N GLY A 111 8.21 -10.75 10.87
CA GLY A 111 7.69 -9.62 11.62
C GLY A 111 7.86 -8.30 10.85
N TYR A 112 7.39 -7.19 11.42
CA TYR A 112 7.60 -5.86 10.85
C TYR A 112 9.08 -5.47 10.81
N ARG A 113 9.88 -6.04 11.70
CA ARG A 113 11.34 -5.88 11.78
C ARG A 113 12.03 -7.20 12.01
N ALA A 114 13.33 -7.25 11.73
CA ALA A 114 14.15 -8.42 11.99
C ALA A 114 14.03 -8.88 13.46
N HIS A 115 13.83 -10.18 13.66
CA HIS A 115 13.59 -10.81 14.96
C HIS A 115 12.33 -10.32 15.71
N GLY A 116 11.46 -9.57 15.03
CA GLY A 116 10.14 -9.19 15.56
C GLY A 116 9.16 -10.37 15.55
N LYS A 117 8.04 -10.22 16.29
CA LYS A 117 6.96 -11.21 16.26
C LYS A 117 6.39 -11.35 14.85
N ASP A 118 6.20 -12.57 14.39
CA ASP A 118 5.59 -12.87 13.09
C ASP A 118 4.21 -12.22 12.97
N SER A 119 3.98 -11.53 11.85
CA SER A 119 2.69 -10.93 11.54
C SER A 119 2.19 -11.40 10.18
N ALA A 120 0.86 -11.45 10.01
CA ALA A 120 0.24 -11.80 8.74
C ALA A 120 0.63 -10.82 7.63
N ASP A 121 0.64 -9.52 7.93
CA ASP A 121 0.95 -8.47 6.97
C ASP A 121 2.39 -8.57 6.44
N ALA A 122 3.39 -8.56 7.32
CA ALA A 122 4.79 -8.67 6.90
C ALA A 122 5.07 -10.01 6.19
N THR A 123 4.46 -11.11 6.67
CA THR A 123 4.60 -12.44 6.05
C THR A 123 3.94 -12.47 4.67
N ALA A 124 2.76 -11.89 4.51
CA ALA A 124 2.08 -11.84 3.23
C ALA A 124 2.87 -11.01 2.19
N TRP A 125 3.42 -9.85 2.58
CA TRP A 125 4.29 -9.07 1.70
C TRP A 125 5.57 -9.82 1.33
N ALA A 126 6.18 -10.56 2.27
CA ALA A 126 7.36 -11.38 1.98
C ALA A 126 7.04 -12.52 0.98
N ILE A 127 5.89 -13.19 1.13
CA ILE A 127 5.41 -14.19 0.16
C ILE A 127 5.25 -13.57 -1.23
N ILE A 128 4.59 -12.41 -1.33
CA ILE A 128 4.37 -11.70 -2.59
C ILE A 128 5.70 -11.28 -3.22
N ALA A 129 6.63 -10.73 -2.43
CA ALA A 129 7.95 -10.33 -2.89
C ALA A 129 8.72 -11.51 -3.49
N LEU A 130 8.85 -12.61 -2.76
CA LEU A 130 9.53 -13.81 -3.21
C LEU A 130 8.92 -14.33 -4.51
N ARG A 131 7.60 -14.48 -4.57
CA ARG A 131 6.88 -14.97 -5.75
C ARG A 131 7.10 -14.08 -6.98
N ARG A 132 7.07 -12.77 -6.85
CA ARG A 132 7.29 -11.83 -7.95
C ARG A 132 8.70 -11.86 -8.53
N HIS A 133 9.65 -12.34 -7.74
CA HIS A 133 11.02 -12.58 -8.18
C HIS A 133 11.30 -14.06 -8.52
N GLY A 134 10.25 -14.88 -8.74
CA GLY A 134 10.37 -16.28 -9.15
C GLY A 134 10.85 -17.21 -8.04
N GLN A 135 10.80 -16.78 -6.78
CA GLN A 135 11.20 -17.58 -5.63
C GLN A 135 9.98 -18.11 -4.87
N VAL A 136 10.12 -19.24 -4.21
CA VAL A 136 9.03 -19.87 -3.46
C VAL A 136 9.17 -19.57 -1.97
N ALA A 137 8.11 -19.03 -1.37
CA ALA A 137 8.04 -18.91 0.07
C ALA A 137 7.80 -20.27 0.73
N PRO A 138 8.32 -20.53 1.94
CA PRO A 138 8.15 -21.82 2.61
C PRO A 138 6.71 -22.01 3.09
N ARG A 139 6.25 -23.28 3.08
CA ARG A 139 4.88 -23.64 3.51
C ARG A 139 4.46 -23.06 4.88
N PRO A 140 5.30 -23.06 5.93
CA PRO A 140 4.93 -22.48 7.21
C PRO A 140 4.53 -21.01 7.16
N ALA A 141 5.04 -20.23 6.17
CA ALA A 141 4.63 -18.83 5.99
C ALA A 141 3.15 -18.73 5.58
N PHE A 142 2.72 -19.56 4.64
CA PHE A 142 1.30 -19.62 4.22
C PHE A 142 0.40 -20.08 5.37
N ASP A 143 0.86 -21.06 6.15
CA ASP A 143 0.10 -21.57 7.30
C ASP A 143 -0.02 -20.53 8.41
N LEU A 144 1.00 -19.71 8.62
CA LEU A 144 0.93 -18.56 9.54
C LEU A 144 -0.16 -17.57 9.09
N VAL A 145 -0.13 -17.14 7.83
CA VAL A 145 -1.13 -16.20 7.30
C VAL A 145 -2.54 -16.77 7.47
N ARG A 146 -2.78 -18.05 7.13
CA ARG A 146 -4.10 -18.70 7.30
C ARG A 146 -4.58 -18.69 8.74
N ARG A 147 -3.69 -18.93 9.73
CA ARG A 147 -4.06 -18.88 11.16
C ARG A 147 -4.47 -17.49 11.65
N CYS A 148 -4.19 -16.46 10.88
CA CYS A 148 -4.60 -15.09 11.22
C CYS A 148 -6.01 -14.75 10.74
N GLN A 149 -6.67 -15.63 9.97
CA GLN A 149 -8.06 -15.42 9.55
C GLN A 149 -9.02 -15.51 10.76
N ARG A 150 -10.04 -14.66 10.73
CA ARG A 150 -11.06 -14.54 11.78
C ARG A 150 -12.41 -15.05 11.28
N PRO A 151 -13.34 -15.35 12.23
CA PRO A 151 -14.69 -15.81 11.86
C PRO A 151 -15.49 -14.82 11.01
N ASP A 152 -15.19 -13.52 11.05
CA ASP A 152 -15.78 -12.50 10.19
C ASP A 152 -15.28 -12.53 8.74
N GLY A 153 -14.33 -13.41 8.43
CA GLY A 153 -13.70 -13.57 7.14
C GLY A 153 -12.48 -12.67 6.91
N GLY A 154 -12.24 -11.68 7.76
CA GLY A 154 -11.06 -10.83 7.69
C GLY A 154 -9.81 -11.49 8.26
N PHE A 155 -8.66 -10.83 8.07
CA PHE A 155 -7.38 -11.25 8.64
C PHE A 155 -6.89 -10.22 9.64
N ALA A 156 -6.43 -10.69 10.80
CA ALA A 156 -5.76 -9.88 11.81
C ALA A 156 -4.24 -9.92 11.63
N ALA A 157 -3.53 -8.97 12.25
CA ALA A 157 -2.06 -8.91 12.17
C ALA A 157 -1.38 -10.13 12.80
N TYR A 158 -1.99 -10.74 13.81
CA TYR A 158 -1.42 -11.87 14.55
C TYR A 158 -2.42 -13.02 14.67
N PRO A 159 -1.96 -14.27 14.82
CA PRO A 159 -2.86 -15.39 15.14
C PRO A 159 -3.65 -15.12 16.43
N ALA A 160 -4.84 -15.71 16.53
CA ALA A 160 -5.61 -15.67 17.77
C ALA A 160 -4.78 -16.27 18.90
N THR A 161 -4.78 -15.59 20.04
CA THR A 161 -4.15 -16.07 21.28
C THR A 161 -5.22 -16.10 22.38
N ASP A 162 -5.07 -16.99 23.37
CA ASP A 162 -5.95 -17.04 24.51
C ASP A 162 -5.81 -15.82 25.46
N SER A 163 -5.01 -14.83 25.08
CA SER A 163 -4.77 -13.64 25.87
C SER A 163 -5.78 -12.53 25.55
N ALA A 164 -6.16 -11.77 26.58
CA ALA A 164 -7.14 -10.68 26.52
C ALA A 164 -6.80 -9.46 25.65
N ASP A 165 -5.80 -9.55 24.76
CA ASP A 165 -5.40 -8.47 23.81
C ASP A 165 -6.36 -8.41 22.60
N ALA A 166 -7.66 -8.26 22.87
CA ALA A 166 -8.73 -8.26 21.85
C ALA A 166 -8.48 -7.26 20.68
N VAL A 167 -7.72 -6.20 20.89
CA VAL A 167 -7.48 -5.18 19.86
C VAL A 167 -6.47 -5.64 18.80
N ARG A 168 -5.51 -6.49 19.15
CA ARG A 168 -4.55 -7.08 18.20
C ARG A 168 -5.15 -8.23 17.41
N GLU A 169 -6.34 -8.64 17.76
CA GLU A 169 -7.07 -9.76 17.17
C GLU A 169 -8.15 -9.31 16.18
N THR A 170 -8.34 -7.98 16.01
CA THR A 170 -9.34 -7.43 15.10
C THR A 170 -8.89 -7.57 13.66
N SER A 171 -9.80 -7.98 12.80
CA SER A 171 -9.59 -8.03 11.36
C SER A 171 -9.34 -6.64 10.79
N ALA A 172 -8.38 -6.54 9.87
CA ALA A 172 -8.03 -5.31 9.18
C ALA A 172 -8.18 -5.48 7.66
N PRO A 173 -8.82 -4.54 6.96
CA PRO A 173 -9.14 -4.69 5.54
C PRO A 173 -7.89 -4.65 4.64
N ASP A 174 -6.88 -3.88 4.98
CA ASP A 174 -5.58 -3.81 4.31
C ASP A 174 -4.84 -5.15 4.46
N ILE A 175 -4.75 -5.69 5.66
CA ILE A 175 -4.14 -7.00 5.92
C ILE A 175 -4.92 -8.10 5.19
N THR A 176 -6.25 -8.02 5.19
CA THR A 176 -7.11 -9.00 4.52
C THR A 176 -6.86 -9.00 3.01
N ALA A 177 -6.81 -7.84 2.37
CA ALA A 177 -6.56 -7.74 0.93
C ALA A 177 -5.18 -8.29 0.55
N VAL A 178 -4.15 -8.03 1.36
CA VAL A 178 -2.78 -8.52 1.15
C VAL A 178 -2.67 -10.02 1.44
N ALA A 179 -3.32 -10.52 2.49
CA ALA A 179 -3.35 -11.95 2.81
C ALA A 179 -3.98 -12.78 1.68
N VAL A 180 -5.12 -12.34 1.15
CA VAL A 180 -5.77 -12.96 -0.01
C VAL A 180 -4.82 -12.98 -1.21
N LYS A 181 -4.14 -11.86 -1.50
CA LYS A 181 -3.14 -11.79 -2.58
C LYS A 181 -1.98 -12.78 -2.37
N ALA A 182 -1.49 -12.91 -1.14
CA ALA A 182 -0.40 -13.82 -0.81
C ALA A 182 -0.82 -15.30 -0.94
N LEU A 183 -2.01 -15.63 -0.42
CA LEU A 183 -2.56 -16.98 -0.40
C LEU A 183 -3.13 -17.44 -1.76
N GLU A 184 -3.41 -16.49 -2.66
CA GLU A 184 -4.08 -16.73 -3.95
C GLU A 184 -5.43 -17.46 -3.80
N THR A 185 -6.10 -17.22 -2.69
CA THR A 185 -7.40 -17.79 -2.38
C THR A 185 -8.30 -16.74 -1.74
N VAL A 186 -9.55 -16.71 -2.15
CA VAL A 186 -10.57 -15.85 -1.57
C VAL A 186 -11.83 -16.65 -1.29
N ASP A 187 -12.25 -16.70 -0.05
CA ASP A 187 -13.53 -17.31 0.33
C ASP A 187 -14.66 -16.27 0.39
N PRO A 188 -15.93 -16.69 0.42
CA PRO A 188 -17.07 -15.77 0.45
C PRO A 188 -17.10 -14.85 1.67
N SER A 189 -16.58 -15.27 2.83
CA SER A 189 -16.54 -14.44 4.03
C SER A 189 -15.50 -13.32 3.91
N CYS A 190 -14.32 -13.59 3.32
CA CYS A 190 -13.35 -12.57 2.95
C CYS A 190 -13.94 -11.53 1.99
N GLN A 191 -14.68 -11.98 0.99
CA GLN A 191 -15.32 -11.09 0.02
C GLN A 191 -16.32 -10.17 0.71
N GLN A 192 -17.16 -10.72 1.58
CA GLN A 192 -18.15 -9.95 2.34
C GLN A 192 -17.49 -8.94 3.28
N PHE A 193 -16.42 -9.33 3.96
CA PHE A 193 -15.63 -8.46 4.83
C PHE A 193 -15.07 -7.27 4.05
N LEU A 194 -14.35 -7.50 2.94
CA LEU A 194 -13.78 -6.45 2.10
C LEU A 194 -14.86 -5.57 1.47
N ALA A 195 -15.94 -6.16 0.99
CA ALA A 195 -17.06 -5.45 0.40
C ALA A 195 -17.76 -4.52 1.42
N SER A 196 -17.90 -4.95 2.67
CA SER A 196 -18.48 -4.12 3.73
C SER A 196 -17.61 -2.90 4.01
N HIS A 197 -16.28 -3.07 4.05
CA HIS A 197 -15.33 -1.99 4.24
C HIS A 197 -15.38 -0.94 3.12
N LEU A 198 -15.51 -1.37 1.87
CA LEU A 198 -15.57 -0.45 0.73
C LEU A 198 -16.88 0.35 0.66
N ARG A 199 -17.98 -0.16 1.27
CA ARG A 199 -19.29 0.51 1.29
C ARG A 199 -19.44 1.56 2.38
N THR A 200 -18.79 1.36 3.51
CA THR A 200 -18.99 2.21 4.68
C THR A 200 -18.02 3.38 4.70
N ASP A 201 -18.56 4.60 4.71
CA ASP A 201 -17.83 5.76 5.23
C ASP A 201 -17.74 5.57 6.74
N ILE A 202 -16.70 4.88 7.20
CA ILE A 202 -16.44 4.74 8.63
C ILE A 202 -15.76 6.04 9.07
N PRO A 203 -16.50 6.96 9.74
CA PRO A 203 -15.88 8.16 10.30
C PRO A 203 -14.86 7.71 11.35
N GLY A 204 -13.62 8.09 11.18
CA GLY A 204 -12.58 7.86 12.19
C GLY A 204 -11.59 6.74 11.90
N THR A 205 -11.66 6.02 10.80
CA THR A 205 -10.56 5.19 10.34
C THR A 205 -9.45 6.09 9.78
N MET A 206 -8.69 6.71 10.68
CA MET A 206 -7.53 7.55 10.33
C MET A 206 -6.31 6.72 9.88
N CYS A 207 -6.54 5.52 9.36
CA CYS A 207 -5.46 4.67 8.89
C CYS A 207 -5.38 4.73 7.37
N ARG A 208 -4.46 5.52 6.85
CA ARG A 208 -4.28 5.66 5.39
C ARG A 208 -3.75 4.39 4.73
N LEU A 209 -3.10 3.49 5.46
CA LEU A 209 -2.75 2.16 4.94
C LEU A 209 -3.95 1.23 4.89
N ALA A 210 -4.92 1.37 5.80
CA ALA A 210 -6.22 0.71 5.68
C ALA A 210 -7.19 1.52 4.79
N SER A 211 -6.70 2.54 4.06
CA SER A 211 -7.52 3.35 3.19
C SER A 211 -8.18 2.49 2.12
N ARG A 212 -9.38 2.88 1.72
CA ARG A 212 -10.08 2.20 0.63
C ARG A 212 -9.29 2.20 -0.68
N PHE A 213 -8.40 3.18 -0.91
CA PHE A 213 -7.49 3.19 -2.04
C PHE A 213 -6.48 2.04 -1.98
N PHE A 214 -5.89 1.77 -0.80
CA PHE A 214 -4.95 0.66 -0.63
C PHE A 214 -5.64 -0.69 -0.82
N VAL A 215 -6.80 -0.88 -0.20
CA VAL A 215 -7.62 -2.09 -0.34
C VAL A 215 -8.02 -2.29 -1.80
N SER A 216 -8.55 -1.25 -2.46
CA SER A 216 -8.97 -1.31 -3.86
C SER A 216 -7.80 -1.62 -4.79
N SER A 217 -6.66 -0.93 -4.63
CA SER A 217 -5.46 -1.18 -5.44
C SER A 217 -4.96 -2.61 -5.25
N THR A 218 -4.98 -3.12 -4.02
CA THR A 218 -4.54 -4.49 -3.73
C THR A 218 -5.46 -5.54 -4.34
N ILE A 219 -6.79 -5.33 -4.28
CA ILE A 219 -7.78 -6.22 -4.91
C ILE A 219 -7.60 -6.25 -6.44
N LEU A 220 -7.39 -5.10 -7.06
CA LEU A 220 -7.15 -5.01 -8.50
C LEU A 220 -5.80 -5.60 -8.93
N ASP A 221 -4.88 -5.76 -7.99
CA ASP A 221 -3.57 -6.40 -8.20
C ASP A 221 -3.55 -7.89 -7.86
N TRP A 222 -4.68 -8.54 -7.64
CA TRP A 222 -4.74 -9.99 -7.50
C TRP A 222 -4.46 -10.63 -8.85
N ASP A 223 -3.27 -11.24 -8.98
CA ASP A 223 -2.76 -11.70 -10.28
C ASP A 223 -3.42 -12.99 -10.76
N THR A 224 -3.74 -13.89 -9.84
CA THR A 224 -4.24 -15.24 -10.11
C THR A 224 -5.69 -15.46 -9.73
N ILE A 225 -6.26 -14.51 -8.98
CA ILE A 225 -7.63 -14.57 -8.50
C ILE A 225 -8.45 -13.51 -9.23
N THR A 226 -9.53 -13.92 -9.87
CA THR A 226 -10.52 -12.96 -10.35
C THR A 226 -11.37 -12.48 -9.17
N ALA A 227 -11.27 -11.20 -8.83
CA ALA A 227 -12.15 -10.63 -7.82
C ALA A 227 -13.61 -10.79 -8.23
N PRO A 228 -14.48 -11.24 -7.31
CA PRO A 228 -15.91 -11.42 -7.63
C PRO A 228 -16.56 -10.11 -8.05
N TRP A 229 -17.51 -10.20 -8.98
CA TRP A 229 -18.19 -9.03 -9.53
C TRP A 229 -18.75 -8.05 -8.48
N PRO A 230 -19.42 -8.47 -7.40
CA PRO A 230 -19.91 -7.53 -6.39
C PRO A 230 -18.78 -6.71 -5.74
N LEU A 231 -17.62 -7.33 -5.52
CA LEU A 231 -16.45 -6.66 -4.95
C LEU A 231 -15.83 -5.70 -5.96
N LEU A 232 -15.64 -6.13 -7.20
CA LEU A 232 -15.12 -5.28 -8.29
C LEU A 232 -16.02 -4.07 -8.53
N ASN A 233 -17.34 -4.24 -8.54
CA ASN A 233 -18.29 -3.14 -8.72
C ASN A 233 -18.11 -2.07 -7.62
N GLN A 234 -17.89 -2.46 -6.37
CA GLN A 234 -17.64 -1.53 -5.28
C GLN A 234 -16.30 -0.81 -5.42
N VAL A 235 -15.25 -1.53 -5.83
CA VAL A 235 -13.95 -0.92 -6.15
C VAL A 235 -14.11 0.12 -7.27
N CYS A 236 -14.85 -0.21 -8.33
CA CYS A 236 -15.12 0.71 -9.43
C CYS A 236 -15.88 1.96 -8.97
N GLN A 237 -16.96 1.78 -8.20
CA GLN A 237 -17.76 2.88 -7.68
C GLN A 237 -16.93 3.79 -6.76
N PHE A 238 -16.16 3.21 -5.86
CA PHE A 238 -15.26 3.96 -4.99
C PHE A 238 -14.24 4.76 -5.81
N THR A 239 -13.52 4.12 -6.72
CA THR A 239 -12.45 4.74 -7.53
C THR A 239 -12.97 5.87 -8.42
N ALA A 240 -14.21 5.78 -8.92
CA ALA A 240 -14.80 6.78 -9.79
C ALA A 240 -15.22 8.08 -9.07
N HIS A 241 -15.55 8.01 -7.79
CA HIS A 241 -16.22 9.10 -7.07
C HIS A 241 -15.40 9.72 -5.95
N HIS A 242 -14.22 9.18 -5.64
CA HIS A 242 -13.39 9.70 -4.55
C HIS A 242 -12.11 10.35 -5.08
N ASP A 243 -11.74 11.44 -4.45
CA ASP A 243 -10.46 12.12 -4.67
C ASP A 243 -9.47 11.75 -3.58
N GLU A 244 -8.19 11.82 -3.93
CA GLU A 244 -7.05 11.52 -3.06
C GLU A 244 -6.76 12.66 -2.09
N GLU A 245 -6.36 12.35 -0.87
CA GLU A 245 -5.96 13.32 0.14
C GLU A 245 -4.43 13.46 0.27
N SER A 246 -3.68 12.48 -0.22
CA SER A 246 -2.22 12.41 -0.06
C SER A 246 -1.53 11.88 -1.30
N VAL A 247 -0.22 12.11 -1.40
CA VAL A 247 0.60 11.60 -2.53
C VAL A 247 0.57 10.07 -2.61
N PHE A 248 0.59 9.40 -1.46
CA PHE A 248 0.47 7.95 -1.40
C PHE A 248 -0.87 7.45 -1.96
N GLU A 249 -1.97 8.08 -1.56
CA GLU A 249 -3.31 7.74 -2.06
C GLU A 249 -3.46 8.08 -3.54
N GLN A 250 -2.87 9.18 -4.00
CA GLN A 250 -2.82 9.55 -5.41
C GLN A 250 -2.10 8.47 -6.26
N ALA A 251 -0.99 7.93 -5.76
CA ALA A 251 -0.30 6.83 -6.43
C ALA A 251 -1.16 5.55 -6.47
N LEU A 252 -1.88 5.23 -5.39
CA LEU A 252 -2.81 4.10 -5.33
C LEU A 252 -4.03 4.31 -6.24
N LEU A 253 -4.58 5.52 -6.27
CA LEU A 253 -5.66 5.89 -7.20
C LEU A 253 -5.22 5.71 -8.65
N LEU A 254 -4.01 6.16 -9.00
CA LEU A 254 -3.46 5.96 -10.33
C LEU A 254 -3.41 4.48 -10.70
N ARG A 255 -2.96 3.60 -9.80
CA ARG A 255 -2.95 2.15 -10.03
C ARG A 255 -4.36 1.61 -10.27
N CYS A 256 -5.34 2.04 -9.47
CA CYS A 256 -6.74 1.65 -9.66
C CYS A 256 -7.28 2.09 -11.03
N LEU A 257 -7.08 3.37 -11.39
CA LEU A 257 -7.55 3.93 -12.66
C LEU A 257 -6.95 3.21 -13.87
N LEU A 258 -5.66 2.88 -13.81
CA LEU A 258 -4.97 2.13 -14.87
C LEU A 258 -5.53 0.71 -15.01
N ARG A 259 -5.71 -0.02 -13.90
CA ARG A 259 -6.30 -1.36 -13.92
C ARG A 259 -7.73 -1.37 -14.46
N LEU A 260 -8.51 -0.34 -14.14
CA LEU A 260 -9.89 -0.17 -14.60
C LEU A 260 -9.98 0.51 -15.97
N ARG A 261 -8.84 0.91 -16.57
CA ARG A 261 -8.77 1.62 -17.86
C ARG A 261 -9.58 2.92 -17.90
N ILE A 262 -9.57 3.66 -16.80
CA ILE A 262 -10.28 4.94 -16.67
C ILE A 262 -9.38 6.08 -17.14
N GLN A 263 -9.89 6.91 -18.05
CA GLN A 263 -9.13 8.00 -18.70
C GLN A 263 -8.55 9.03 -17.71
N LYS A 264 -9.18 9.26 -16.54
CA LYS A 264 -8.68 10.14 -15.47
C LYS A 264 -7.23 9.78 -15.05
N ALA A 265 -6.73 8.56 -15.30
CA ALA A 265 -5.38 8.11 -15.01
C ALA A 265 -4.29 9.09 -15.52
N TRP A 266 -4.53 9.76 -16.66
CA TRP A 266 -3.58 10.72 -17.26
C TRP A 266 -3.32 11.94 -16.41
N SER A 267 -4.40 12.58 -15.97
CA SER A 267 -4.30 13.77 -15.12
C SER A 267 -3.67 13.43 -13.78
N VAL A 268 -4.00 12.26 -13.22
CA VAL A 268 -3.40 11.77 -11.96
C VAL A 268 -1.92 11.47 -12.13
N ALA A 269 -1.50 10.83 -13.23
CA ALA A 269 -0.09 10.58 -13.51
C ALA A 269 0.70 11.88 -13.70
N ALA A 270 0.13 12.87 -14.42
CA ALA A 270 0.75 14.18 -14.59
C ALA A 270 0.90 14.91 -13.25
N SER A 271 -0.16 14.91 -12.42
CA SER A 271 -0.12 15.49 -11.07
C SER A 271 0.94 14.80 -10.20
N LEU A 272 0.99 13.47 -10.22
CA LEU A 272 1.98 12.71 -9.45
C LEU A 272 3.42 13.07 -9.82
N ARG A 273 3.73 13.25 -11.12
CA ARG A 273 5.05 13.73 -11.55
C ARG A 273 5.40 15.13 -11.01
N LEU A 274 4.43 16.04 -11.00
CA LEU A 274 4.64 17.41 -10.48
C LEU A 274 4.97 17.43 -8.98
N LEU A 275 4.63 16.39 -8.25
CA LEU A 275 4.90 16.25 -6.81
C LEU A 275 6.25 15.59 -6.51
N GLN A 276 6.97 15.11 -7.53
CA GLN A 276 8.30 14.53 -7.35
C GLN A 276 9.30 15.58 -6.90
N GLN A 277 10.14 15.24 -5.95
CA GLN A 277 11.19 16.10 -5.40
C GLN A 277 12.47 16.02 -6.23
N GLY A 278 13.37 17.01 -6.06
CA GLY A 278 14.63 17.06 -6.80
C GLY A 278 15.60 15.91 -6.55
N ASP A 279 15.42 15.16 -5.45
CA ASP A 279 16.18 13.94 -5.16
C ASP A 279 15.54 12.66 -5.73
N GLY A 280 14.49 12.79 -6.53
CA GLY A 280 13.78 11.68 -7.15
C GLY A 280 12.69 11.05 -6.28
N SER A 281 12.56 11.43 -5.01
CA SER A 281 11.51 10.91 -4.13
C SER A 281 10.18 11.62 -4.31
N TRP A 282 9.15 11.06 -3.68
CA TRP A 282 7.89 11.76 -3.40
C TRP A 282 7.76 12.07 -1.91
N PRO A 283 7.04 13.16 -1.55
CA PRO A 283 6.77 13.47 -0.14
C PRO A 283 6.16 12.29 0.58
N GLY A 284 6.73 11.91 1.72
CA GLY A 284 6.21 10.83 2.55
C GLY A 284 4.80 11.18 3.03
N SER A 285 3.87 10.29 2.80
CA SER A 285 2.45 10.51 3.11
C SER A 285 1.69 9.22 3.43
N ALA A 286 2.36 8.07 3.35
CA ALA A 286 1.83 6.83 3.88
C ALA A 286 1.75 6.92 5.41
N LEU A 287 0.60 6.54 5.98
CA LEU A 287 0.32 6.70 7.40
C LEU A 287 0.01 5.34 8.01
N LEU A 288 0.85 4.92 8.97
CA LEU A 288 0.57 3.77 9.82
C LEU A 288 -0.29 4.17 11.01
N PRO A 289 -1.34 3.40 11.34
CA PRO A 289 -2.07 3.59 12.58
C PRO A 289 -1.13 3.34 13.76
N PRO A 290 -1.38 3.99 14.90
CA PRO A 290 -0.76 3.58 16.13
C PRO A 290 -1.14 2.13 16.40
N LEU A 291 -0.19 1.32 16.86
CA LEU A 291 -0.49 -0.01 17.38
C LEU A 291 -1.49 0.15 18.54
N LEU A 292 -2.74 -0.19 18.27
CA LEU A 292 -3.82 -0.11 19.24
C LEU A 292 -3.47 -1.00 20.43
N GLY A 293 -3.55 -0.48 21.65
CA GLY A 293 -3.27 -1.19 22.89
C GLY A 293 -2.59 -0.35 23.98
N VAL A 294 -2.10 0.87 23.63
CA VAL A 294 -1.54 1.78 24.65
C VAL A 294 -2.37 3.08 24.67
N ALA A 295 -3.47 3.03 25.37
CA ALA A 295 -4.45 4.13 25.48
C ALA A 295 -3.94 5.37 26.24
N THR A 296 -2.66 5.47 26.57
CA THR A 296 -2.13 6.53 27.45
C THR A 296 -1.00 7.36 26.89
N VAL A 297 -0.50 7.07 25.69
CA VAL A 297 0.46 7.95 25.02
C VAL A 297 -0.25 8.52 23.80
N LYS A 298 -0.23 9.85 23.62
CA LYS A 298 -0.61 10.52 22.38
C LYS A 298 -0.03 9.71 21.23
N SER A 299 -0.88 8.88 20.62
CA SER A 299 -0.49 7.95 19.56
C SER A 299 -0.04 8.81 18.39
N GLN A 300 1.27 9.01 18.27
CA GLN A 300 1.84 9.74 17.16
C GLN A 300 1.57 8.93 15.90
N LEU A 301 0.80 9.51 15.01
CA LEU A 301 0.66 9.03 13.64
C LEU A 301 2.07 8.92 13.05
N ARG A 302 2.36 7.78 12.40
CA ARG A 302 3.68 7.50 11.85
C ARG A 302 3.62 7.65 10.35
N PHE A 303 4.42 8.54 9.84
CA PHE A 303 4.61 8.72 8.40
C PHE A 303 5.81 7.89 7.92
N ASP A 304 5.86 7.66 6.62
CA ASP A 304 7.05 7.18 5.95
C ASP A 304 8.10 8.30 5.85
N ASP A 305 8.78 8.56 6.96
CA ASP A 305 9.73 9.67 7.11
C ASP A 305 10.92 9.54 6.14
N GLN A 306 11.31 8.32 5.80
CA GLN A 306 12.34 8.03 4.79
C GLN A 306 11.80 8.13 3.36
N ARG A 307 10.51 8.31 3.18
CA ARG A 307 9.80 8.45 1.88
C ARG A 307 9.92 7.22 0.97
N VAL A 308 10.44 6.13 1.48
CA VAL A 308 10.68 4.89 0.71
C VAL A 308 9.36 4.25 0.27
N PHE A 309 8.40 4.16 1.20
CA PHE A 309 7.13 3.49 0.95
C PHE A 309 6.27 4.24 -0.07
N THR A 310 6.11 5.56 0.09
CA THR A 310 5.40 6.41 -0.89
C THR A 310 6.11 6.40 -2.23
N THR A 311 7.46 6.53 -2.26
CA THR A 311 8.23 6.53 -3.51
C THR A 311 8.09 5.20 -4.27
N ALA A 312 8.20 4.06 -3.59
CA ALA A 312 8.01 2.75 -4.23
C ALA A 312 6.62 2.60 -4.86
N THR A 313 5.59 3.12 -4.19
CA THR A 313 4.22 3.11 -4.70
C THR A 313 4.06 4.03 -5.92
N ALA A 314 4.60 5.24 -5.86
CA ALA A 314 4.53 6.22 -6.95
C ALA A 314 5.26 5.74 -8.21
N VAL A 315 6.50 5.25 -8.05
CA VAL A 315 7.28 4.67 -9.17
C VAL A 315 6.52 3.50 -9.80
N SER A 316 6.00 2.57 -8.98
CA SER A 316 5.23 1.42 -9.47
C SER A 316 3.97 1.84 -10.22
N ALA A 317 3.28 2.89 -9.77
CA ALA A 317 2.11 3.42 -10.48
C ALA A 317 2.48 4.01 -11.85
N LEU A 318 3.57 4.77 -11.94
CA LEU A 318 4.04 5.34 -13.20
C LEU A 318 4.52 4.27 -14.18
N VAL A 319 5.27 3.25 -13.71
CA VAL A 319 5.70 2.10 -14.53
C VAL A 319 4.49 1.34 -15.10
N MET A 320 3.45 1.14 -14.29
CA MET A 320 2.21 0.50 -14.76
C MET A 320 1.57 1.32 -15.88
N GLY A 321 1.59 2.66 -15.78
CA GLY A 321 1.11 3.55 -16.83
C GLY A 321 1.88 3.37 -18.14
N GLU A 322 3.21 3.40 -18.11
CA GLU A 322 4.06 3.22 -19.30
C GLU A 322 3.88 1.84 -19.96
N SER A 323 3.54 0.82 -19.16
CA SER A 323 3.32 -0.54 -19.67
C SER A 323 1.96 -0.72 -20.39
N GLN A 324 1.11 0.32 -20.44
CA GLN A 324 -0.21 0.29 -21.05
C GLN A 324 -0.37 1.39 -22.13
N PRO A 325 0.39 1.37 -23.21
CA PRO A 325 0.43 2.46 -24.22
C PRO A 325 -0.92 2.69 -24.91
N GLY A 326 -1.80 1.71 -24.95
CA GLY A 326 -3.14 1.87 -25.56
C GLY A 326 -4.10 2.80 -24.80
N LEU A 327 -3.80 3.12 -23.54
CA LEU A 327 -4.50 4.18 -22.82
C LEU A 327 -3.98 5.59 -23.23
N TYR A 328 -2.83 5.68 -23.87
CA TYR A 328 -2.12 6.90 -24.21
C TYR A 328 -2.56 7.56 -25.52
N PHE A 329 -3.10 6.82 -26.42
CA PHE A 329 -3.57 7.37 -27.69
C PHE A 329 -5.08 7.18 -27.76
N GLY A 330 -5.81 8.29 -27.76
CA GLY A 330 -7.25 8.32 -27.94
C GLY A 330 -7.70 7.62 -29.24
N SER A 331 -7.65 6.32 -29.24
CA SER A 331 -8.44 5.52 -30.17
C SER A 331 -9.77 5.30 -29.50
N ASP A 332 -10.82 5.78 -30.13
CA ASP A 332 -12.24 5.55 -29.84
C ASP A 332 -12.54 4.03 -29.74
N VAL A 333 -12.05 3.40 -28.68
CA VAL A 333 -12.57 2.08 -28.30
C VAL A 333 -13.85 2.38 -27.53
N PRO A 334 -15.03 2.10 -28.09
CA PRO A 334 -16.27 2.41 -27.41
C PRO A 334 -16.29 1.66 -26.08
N PHE A 335 -16.37 2.43 -25.03
CA PHE A 335 -16.68 1.93 -23.69
C PHE A 335 -17.95 1.07 -23.83
N ARG A 336 -17.84 -0.25 -23.67
CA ARG A 336 -19.05 -1.04 -23.43
C ARG A 336 -19.66 -0.50 -22.16
N ARG A 337 -20.71 0.31 -22.29
CA ARG A 337 -21.58 0.63 -21.16
C ARG A 337 -21.93 -0.71 -20.52
N LEU A 338 -21.55 -0.86 -19.27
CA LEU A 338 -22.06 -1.90 -18.41
C LEU A 338 -23.49 -1.49 -18.08
N ASP A 339 -24.40 -1.68 -19.05
CA ASP A 339 -25.82 -1.48 -18.82
C ASP A 339 -26.23 -2.51 -17.77
N ALA A 340 -26.75 -2.00 -16.67
CA ALA A 340 -27.38 -2.77 -15.63
C ALA A 340 -28.58 -3.51 -16.21
N SER A 341 -28.47 -4.83 -16.28
CA SER A 341 -29.60 -5.76 -16.41
C SER A 341 -29.70 -6.58 -15.14
#